data_f7e376983f4ed12ab1504c58dcf15f6b
#
_entry.id   f7e376983f4ed12ab1504c58dcf15f6b
#
_cell.length_a   1.000
_cell.length_b   1.000
_cell.length_c   1.000
_cell.angle_alpha   90.00
_cell.angle_beta   90.00
_cell.angle_gamma   90.00
#
_symmetry.space_group_name_H-M   'P 1'
#
loop_
_entity.id
_entity.type
_entity.pdbx_description
1 polymer ?
#
loop_
_entity_poly.entity_id
_entity_poly.type
_entity_poly.pdbx_seq_one_letter_code
_entity_poly.pdbx_strand_id
1 'polypeptide(L)'
;MNVEGRTLSISNLGKVLYPDTGFTKGEVIDYYARVAETMVPHLSGRPLTLRRFPNGVAEKSFFEKRCPSHRPDWVETASVETSEGPIDFCLCQDRATLVWVAQLAALELHPSLSIAKRIDHPTVVAFDLDPGPPADVVDCCRVALRLRELFANFGLECFAKTSGSKGLQVYVPLNGKARYEQTKPFAHAVAKLLEKQSPDEVVSKMKKELRKGKVFVDWSQNDRAKTTVSVYSLRAREQPTASTPLLWAEVEAAGESGTAEDLRFEAGAVLERISEHGDLFAPVLELEQDLPDL
;
A
#
# COMPACT_ATOMS: atom_id res chain seq x y z
N MET A 1 -12.65 -5.17 -25.17
CA MET A 1 -13.04 -3.97 -24.42
C MET A 1 -12.15 -2.80 -24.87
N ASN A 2 -12.73 -1.61 -25.06
CA ASN A 2 -11.93 -0.41 -25.32
C ASN A 2 -11.86 0.42 -24.03
N VAL A 3 -10.65 0.85 -23.66
CA VAL A 3 -10.37 1.70 -22.49
C VAL A 3 -9.43 2.81 -22.95
N GLU A 4 -9.92 4.05 -22.96
CA GLU A 4 -9.14 5.23 -23.36
C GLU A 4 -8.47 5.07 -24.74
N GLY A 5 -9.20 4.52 -25.71
CA GLY A 5 -8.73 4.29 -27.09
C GLY A 5 -7.86 3.04 -27.27
N ARG A 6 -7.55 2.31 -26.21
CA ARG A 6 -6.74 1.07 -26.26
C ARG A 6 -7.64 -0.16 -26.22
N THR A 7 -7.37 -1.12 -27.09
CA THR A 7 -8.10 -2.39 -27.13
C THR A 7 -7.45 -3.41 -26.21
N LEU A 8 -8.22 -3.90 -25.23
CA LEU A 8 -7.80 -4.96 -24.31
C LEU A 8 -8.56 -6.25 -24.59
N SER A 9 -7.83 -7.36 -24.59
CA SER A 9 -8.42 -8.70 -24.57
C SER A 9 -8.80 -9.06 -23.14
N ILE A 10 -10.10 -9.10 -22.86
CA ILE A 10 -10.64 -9.46 -21.56
C ILE A 10 -11.25 -10.85 -21.63
N SER A 11 -10.96 -11.70 -20.65
CA SER A 11 -11.42 -13.08 -20.61
C SER A 11 -11.83 -13.51 -19.20
N ASN A 12 -12.66 -14.54 -19.13
CA ASN A 12 -13.05 -15.19 -17.88
C ASN A 12 -13.67 -14.24 -16.82
N LEU A 13 -14.49 -13.29 -17.25
CA LEU A 13 -15.13 -12.31 -16.37
C LEU A 13 -15.91 -12.95 -15.22
N GLY A 14 -16.60 -14.05 -15.47
CA GLY A 14 -17.38 -14.79 -14.47
C GLY A 14 -16.53 -15.69 -13.53
N LYS A 15 -15.19 -15.70 -13.68
CA LYS A 15 -14.35 -16.48 -12.78
C LYS A 15 -14.39 -15.89 -11.38
N VAL A 16 -14.86 -16.64 -10.39
CA VAL A 16 -14.84 -16.23 -8.98
C VAL A 16 -13.40 -16.18 -8.48
N LEU A 17 -12.99 -15.02 -7.98
CA LEU A 17 -11.66 -14.81 -7.38
C LEU A 17 -11.70 -14.77 -5.86
N TYR A 18 -12.84 -14.42 -5.25
CA TYR A 18 -13.07 -14.44 -3.81
C TYR A 18 -14.24 -15.42 -3.52
N PRO A 19 -13.93 -16.67 -3.19
CA PRO A 19 -14.98 -17.72 -3.06
C PRO A 19 -16.04 -17.41 -2.03
N ASP A 20 -15.68 -16.79 -0.90
CA ASP A 20 -16.60 -16.54 0.22
C ASP A 20 -17.68 -15.50 -0.10
N THR A 21 -17.40 -14.60 -1.03
CA THR A 21 -18.34 -13.54 -1.45
C THR A 21 -18.88 -13.75 -2.87
N GLY A 22 -18.31 -14.69 -3.61
CA GLY A 22 -18.62 -14.86 -5.03
C GLY A 22 -18.03 -13.75 -5.93
N PHE A 23 -17.18 -12.85 -5.39
CA PHE A 23 -16.64 -11.72 -6.13
C PHE A 23 -15.75 -12.18 -7.28
N THR A 24 -16.14 -11.75 -8.48
CA THR A 24 -15.62 -12.26 -9.75
C THR A 24 -14.45 -11.43 -10.28
N LYS A 25 -13.76 -11.97 -11.26
CA LYS A 25 -12.75 -11.24 -12.04
C LYS A 25 -13.34 -10.02 -12.76
N GLY A 26 -14.57 -10.10 -13.19
CA GLY A 26 -15.29 -8.96 -13.80
C GLY A 26 -15.42 -7.80 -12.82
N GLU A 27 -15.79 -8.11 -11.58
CA GLU A 27 -15.94 -7.10 -10.52
C GLU A 27 -14.57 -6.53 -10.07
N VAL A 28 -13.53 -7.34 -10.05
CA VAL A 28 -12.14 -6.83 -9.85
C VAL A 28 -11.75 -5.83 -10.94
N ILE A 29 -12.03 -6.15 -12.20
CA ILE A 29 -11.74 -5.26 -13.33
C ILE A 29 -12.57 -3.99 -13.24
N ASP A 30 -13.86 -4.09 -12.91
CA ASP A 30 -14.77 -2.94 -12.73
C ASP A 30 -14.26 -2.03 -11.60
N TYR A 31 -13.89 -2.61 -10.45
CA TYR A 31 -13.33 -1.84 -9.34
C TYR A 31 -12.10 -1.05 -9.77
N TYR A 32 -11.12 -1.71 -10.41
CA TYR A 32 -9.89 -1.04 -10.85
C TYR A 32 -10.13 -0.02 -11.96
N ALA A 33 -11.10 -0.24 -12.84
CA ALA A 33 -11.49 0.74 -13.84
C ALA A 33 -12.11 2.01 -13.22
N ARG A 34 -12.92 1.85 -12.18
CA ARG A 34 -13.61 2.95 -11.49
C ARG A 34 -12.69 3.72 -10.55
N VAL A 35 -11.79 3.05 -9.85
CA VAL A 35 -10.84 3.69 -8.93
C VAL A 35 -9.63 4.32 -9.65
N ALA A 36 -9.50 4.11 -10.96
CA ALA A 36 -8.29 4.45 -11.73
C ALA A 36 -7.91 5.93 -11.65
N GLU A 37 -8.88 6.83 -11.73
CA GLU A 37 -8.62 8.29 -11.68
C GLU A 37 -7.92 8.69 -10.38
N THR A 38 -8.32 8.08 -9.27
CA THR A 38 -7.76 8.32 -7.94
C THR A 38 -6.46 7.53 -7.71
N MET A 39 -6.40 6.26 -8.17
CA MET A 39 -5.30 5.36 -7.84
C MET A 39 -4.08 5.53 -8.73
N VAL A 40 -4.26 5.79 -10.03
CA VAL A 40 -3.14 5.86 -11.00
C VAL A 40 -2.07 6.88 -10.62
N PRO A 41 -2.39 8.08 -10.10
CA PRO A 41 -1.38 9.03 -9.64
C PRO A 41 -0.41 8.43 -8.61
N HIS A 42 -0.88 7.55 -7.72
CA HIS A 42 -0.05 6.88 -6.71
C HIS A 42 0.82 5.74 -7.27
N LEU A 43 0.51 5.26 -8.47
CA LEU A 43 1.27 4.21 -9.17
C LEU A 43 2.22 4.79 -10.22
N SER A 44 1.91 5.99 -10.71
CA SER A 44 2.58 6.58 -11.86
C SER A 44 4.09 6.71 -11.65
N GLY A 45 4.85 6.26 -12.64
CA GLY A 45 6.30 6.30 -12.64
C GLY A 45 6.99 5.33 -11.67
N ARG A 46 6.25 4.53 -10.90
CA ARG A 46 6.82 3.63 -9.90
C ARG A 46 6.98 2.21 -10.45
N PRO A 47 8.15 1.56 -10.25
CA PRO A 47 8.30 0.14 -10.49
C PRO A 47 7.24 -0.65 -9.74
N LEU A 48 6.40 -1.40 -10.46
CA LEU A 48 5.23 -2.07 -9.91
C LEU A 48 5.46 -3.57 -9.80
N THR A 49 5.32 -4.11 -8.58
CA THR A 49 5.25 -5.53 -8.33
C THR A 49 3.79 -5.95 -8.24
N LEU A 50 3.40 -6.93 -9.03
CA LEU A 50 2.07 -7.51 -9.03
C LEU A 50 2.04 -8.72 -8.11
N ARG A 51 0.99 -8.87 -7.29
CA ARG A 51 0.68 -10.15 -6.66
C ARG A 51 -0.55 -10.73 -7.32
N ARG A 52 -0.32 -11.84 -8.04
CA ARG A 52 -1.32 -12.44 -8.92
C ARG A 52 -1.97 -13.67 -8.28
N PHE A 53 -3.28 -13.78 -8.50
CA PHE A 53 -4.13 -14.85 -7.99
C PHE A 53 -4.95 -15.48 -9.13
N PRO A 54 -4.32 -16.17 -10.08
CA PRO A 54 -5.00 -16.67 -11.28
C PRO A 54 -6.19 -17.58 -10.98
N ASN A 55 -6.15 -18.27 -9.84
CA ASN A 55 -7.18 -19.21 -9.40
C ASN A 55 -7.99 -18.75 -8.18
N GLY A 56 -7.90 -17.44 -7.84
CA GLY A 56 -8.60 -16.88 -6.69
C GLY A 56 -7.76 -16.86 -5.42
N VAL A 57 -8.29 -16.17 -4.39
CA VAL A 57 -7.57 -15.89 -3.14
C VAL A 57 -7.31 -17.11 -2.27
N ALA A 58 -8.12 -18.17 -2.41
CA ALA A 58 -7.95 -19.44 -1.70
C ALA A 58 -6.81 -20.29 -2.25
N GLU A 59 -6.33 -19.99 -3.44
CA GLU A 59 -5.32 -20.78 -4.14
C GLU A 59 -3.94 -20.09 -4.11
N LYS A 60 -2.94 -20.80 -4.68
CA LYS A 60 -1.56 -20.29 -4.73
C LYS A 60 -1.46 -18.97 -5.51
N SER A 61 -0.79 -18.02 -4.91
CA SER A 61 -0.43 -16.74 -5.52
C SER A 61 1.08 -16.63 -5.74
N PHE A 62 1.49 -15.68 -6.58
CA PHE A 62 2.90 -15.37 -6.78
C PHE A 62 3.11 -13.88 -6.98
N PHE A 63 4.31 -13.42 -6.60
CA PHE A 63 4.77 -12.07 -6.91
C PHE A 63 5.43 -12.05 -8.28
N GLU A 64 5.04 -11.10 -9.10
CA GLU A 64 5.60 -10.86 -10.43
C GLU A 64 6.20 -9.46 -10.49
N LYS A 65 7.53 -9.40 -10.45
CA LYS A 65 8.31 -8.16 -10.54
C LYS A 65 8.57 -7.78 -11.99
N ARG A 66 9.01 -8.77 -12.80
CA ARG A 66 9.26 -8.56 -14.23
C ARG A 66 7.95 -8.38 -14.97
N CYS A 67 7.84 -7.30 -15.72
CA CYS A 67 6.67 -7.05 -16.55
C CYS A 67 6.51 -8.20 -17.58
N PRO A 68 5.30 -8.79 -17.71
CA PRO A 68 5.07 -9.92 -18.62
C PRO A 68 5.51 -9.62 -20.04
N SER A 69 6.19 -10.58 -20.69
CA SER A 69 6.66 -10.43 -22.07
C SER A 69 5.53 -10.27 -23.10
N HIS A 70 4.33 -10.76 -22.75
CA HIS A 70 3.13 -10.64 -23.59
C HIS A 70 2.32 -9.36 -23.32
N ARG A 71 2.93 -8.38 -22.62
CA ARG A 71 2.27 -7.08 -22.40
C ARG A 71 1.97 -6.40 -23.73
N PRO A 72 0.89 -5.62 -23.82
CA PRO A 72 0.68 -4.72 -24.95
C PRO A 72 1.83 -3.71 -25.09
N ASP A 73 2.16 -3.32 -26.30
CA ASP A 73 3.28 -2.39 -26.59
C ASP A 73 3.12 -1.02 -25.91
N TRP A 74 1.89 -0.63 -25.59
CA TRP A 74 1.59 0.62 -24.90
C TRP A 74 1.77 0.54 -23.37
N VAL A 75 2.02 -0.63 -22.79
CA VAL A 75 2.37 -0.75 -21.36
C VAL A 75 3.83 -0.39 -21.17
N GLU A 76 4.07 0.74 -20.56
CA GLU A 76 5.43 1.23 -20.28
C GLU A 76 6.16 0.35 -19.26
N THR A 77 7.47 0.31 -19.38
CA THR A 77 8.36 -0.38 -18.44
C THR A 77 9.52 0.51 -18.04
N ALA A 78 10.09 0.22 -16.87
CA ALA A 78 11.36 0.78 -16.44
C ALA A 78 12.31 -0.33 -16.01
N SER A 79 13.55 -0.28 -16.53
CA SER A 79 14.62 -1.18 -16.10
C SER A 79 15.24 -0.68 -14.80
N VAL A 80 15.26 -1.52 -13.78
CA VAL A 80 15.83 -1.21 -12.46
C VAL A 80 16.87 -2.25 -12.10
N GLU A 81 18.07 -1.79 -11.75
CA GLU A 81 19.14 -2.65 -11.25
C GLU A 81 18.76 -3.25 -9.89
N THR A 82 18.88 -4.56 -9.77
CA THR A 82 18.67 -5.32 -8.54
C THR A 82 19.90 -6.17 -8.21
N SER A 83 19.92 -6.80 -7.04
CA SER A 83 20.98 -7.74 -6.66
C SER A 83 21.12 -8.94 -7.60
N GLU A 84 20.07 -9.24 -8.38
CA GLU A 84 20.01 -10.36 -9.33
C GLU A 84 20.15 -9.90 -10.79
N GLY A 85 20.54 -8.63 -11.01
CA GLY A 85 20.62 -7.99 -12.31
C GLY A 85 19.38 -7.13 -12.63
N PRO A 86 19.32 -6.56 -13.86
CA PRO A 86 18.26 -5.65 -14.25
C PRO A 86 16.91 -6.36 -14.41
N ILE A 87 15.87 -5.75 -13.88
CA ILE A 87 14.48 -6.17 -14.04
C ILE A 87 13.68 -5.05 -14.69
N ASP A 88 12.95 -5.38 -15.76
CA ASP A 88 12.00 -4.48 -16.40
C ASP A 88 10.66 -4.58 -15.65
N PHE A 89 10.36 -3.59 -14.83
CA PHE A 89 9.09 -3.48 -14.11
C PHE A 89 8.03 -2.82 -14.99
N CYS A 90 6.76 -3.25 -14.87
CA CYS A 90 5.65 -2.50 -15.43
C CYS A 90 5.53 -1.14 -14.72
N LEU A 91 5.18 -0.11 -15.49
CA LEU A 91 4.72 1.19 -14.99
C LEU A 91 3.23 1.32 -15.26
N CYS A 92 2.44 1.62 -14.24
CA CYS A 92 1.01 1.86 -14.39
C CYS A 92 0.77 3.36 -14.51
N GLN A 93 0.62 3.85 -15.76
CA GLN A 93 0.55 5.28 -16.08
C GLN A 93 -0.87 5.76 -16.41
N ASP A 94 -1.81 4.83 -16.59
CA ASP A 94 -3.16 5.13 -17.03
C ASP A 94 -4.15 4.02 -16.66
N ARG A 95 -5.43 4.32 -16.83
CA ARG A 95 -6.55 3.40 -16.58
C ARG A 95 -6.44 2.11 -17.40
N ALA A 96 -6.01 2.20 -18.64
CA ALA A 96 -5.92 1.02 -19.51
C ALA A 96 -4.89 0.02 -18.98
N THR A 97 -3.74 0.50 -18.49
CA THR A 97 -2.72 -0.33 -17.84
C THR A 97 -3.25 -0.94 -16.54
N LEU A 98 -3.98 -0.17 -15.73
CA LEU A 98 -4.57 -0.67 -14.48
C LEU A 98 -5.60 -1.78 -14.75
N VAL A 99 -6.47 -1.60 -15.75
CA VAL A 99 -7.42 -2.63 -16.21
C VAL A 99 -6.70 -3.86 -16.77
N TRP A 100 -5.60 -3.66 -17.50
CA TRP A 100 -4.80 -4.76 -18.02
C TRP A 100 -4.16 -5.60 -16.90
N VAL A 101 -3.59 -5.00 -15.86
CA VAL A 101 -3.03 -5.77 -14.74
C VAL A 101 -4.12 -6.48 -13.95
N ALA A 102 -5.31 -5.87 -13.80
CA ALA A 102 -6.48 -6.53 -13.20
C ALA A 102 -6.91 -7.77 -14.02
N GLN A 103 -6.89 -7.67 -15.37
CA GLN A 103 -7.14 -8.82 -16.27
C GLN A 103 -6.16 -9.97 -16.03
N LEU A 104 -4.93 -9.71 -15.59
CA LEU A 104 -3.95 -10.73 -15.20
C LEU A 104 -4.25 -11.37 -13.84
N ALA A 105 -5.37 -11.03 -13.21
CA ALA A 105 -5.72 -11.37 -11.82
C ALA A 105 -4.67 -10.88 -10.80
N ALA A 106 -4.07 -9.72 -11.06
CA ALA A 106 -3.26 -9.01 -10.08
C ALA A 106 -4.20 -8.32 -9.10
N LEU A 107 -4.47 -8.97 -7.97
CA LEU A 107 -5.36 -8.43 -6.94
C LEU A 107 -4.64 -7.41 -6.07
N GLU A 108 -3.36 -7.64 -5.76
CA GLU A 108 -2.59 -6.70 -4.97
C GLU A 108 -1.52 -6.02 -5.82
N LEU A 109 -1.47 -4.70 -5.74
CA LEU A 109 -0.52 -3.85 -6.44
C LEU A 109 0.46 -3.25 -5.43
N HIS A 110 1.75 -3.52 -5.64
CA HIS A 110 2.82 -3.14 -4.72
C HIS A 110 3.86 -2.27 -5.44
N PRO A 111 3.69 -0.95 -5.47
CA PRO A 111 4.69 -0.04 -6.06
C PRO A 111 5.93 0.10 -5.17
N SER A 112 7.04 0.49 -5.79
CA SER A 112 8.21 1.02 -5.07
C SER A 112 7.84 2.33 -4.35
N LEU A 113 8.54 2.62 -3.24
CA LEU A 113 8.44 3.93 -2.57
C LEU A 113 9.08 5.06 -3.39
N SER A 114 9.83 4.71 -4.45
CA SER A 114 10.48 5.66 -5.37
C SER A 114 9.87 5.60 -6.77
N ILE A 115 9.98 6.69 -7.51
CA ILE A 115 9.75 6.67 -8.96
C ILE A 115 11.00 6.11 -9.67
N ALA A 116 10.81 5.43 -10.81
CA ALA A 116 11.89 4.77 -11.55
C ALA A 116 13.01 5.73 -11.98
N LYS A 117 12.67 6.97 -12.37
CA LYS A 117 13.63 8.00 -12.76
C LYS A 117 14.55 8.46 -11.62
N ARG A 118 14.16 8.23 -10.37
CA ARG A 118 14.89 8.60 -9.16
C ARG A 118 14.82 7.47 -8.13
N ILE A 119 15.19 6.27 -8.55
CA ILE A 119 14.96 5.02 -7.80
C ILE A 119 15.62 5.00 -6.41
N ASP A 120 16.70 5.74 -6.19
CA ASP A 120 17.40 5.83 -4.91
C ASP A 120 16.81 6.89 -3.96
N HIS A 121 15.80 7.64 -4.42
CA HIS A 121 15.15 8.70 -3.67
C HIS A 121 13.69 8.33 -3.41
N PRO A 122 13.37 7.78 -2.22
CA PRO A 122 11.99 7.52 -1.86
C PRO A 122 11.21 8.84 -1.71
N THR A 123 9.98 8.83 -2.17
CA THR A 123 9.09 9.99 -2.06
C THR A 123 8.37 10.03 -0.70
N VAL A 124 8.50 8.97 0.09
CA VAL A 124 7.86 8.82 1.40
C VAL A 124 8.74 8.02 2.35
N VAL A 125 8.54 8.20 3.65
CA VAL A 125 8.87 7.20 4.68
C VAL A 125 7.59 6.46 5.04
N ALA A 126 7.62 5.13 5.02
CA ALA A 126 6.49 4.29 5.33
C ALA A 126 6.72 3.49 6.61
N PHE A 127 5.71 3.48 7.48
CA PHE A 127 5.66 2.65 8.69
C PHE A 127 4.50 1.67 8.54
N ASP A 128 4.80 0.38 8.48
CA ASP A 128 3.79 -0.67 8.41
C ASP A 128 3.55 -1.22 9.82
N LEU A 129 2.34 -1.07 10.31
CA LEU A 129 1.92 -1.43 11.67
C LEU A 129 1.22 -2.78 11.64
N ASP A 130 1.94 -3.83 12.03
CA ASP A 130 1.47 -5.21 12.02
C ASP A 130 1.12 -5.67 13.44
N PRO A 131 -0.16 -5.92 13.77
CA PRO A 131 -0.54 -6.41 15.08
C PRO A 131 -0.24 -7.90 15.22
N GLY A 132 0.39 -8.28 16.34
CA GLY A 132 0.60 -9.66 16.73
C GLY A 132 -0.48 -10.13 17.71
N PRO A 133 -1.30 -11.14 17.37
CA PRO A 133 -2.42 -11.55 18.24
C PRO A 133 -2.02 -11.73 19.71
N PRO A 134 -2.88 -11.30 20.68
CA PRO A 134 -4.22 -10.79 20.53
C PRO A 134 -4.35 -9.30 20.16
N ALA A 135 -3.23 -8.57 19.96
CA ALA A 135 -3.29 -7.20 19.44
C ALA A 135 -3.96 -7.19 18.05
N ASP A 136 -4.67 -6.10 17.75
CA ASP A 136 -5.45 -5.93 16.52
C ASP A 136 -5.24 -4.54 15.89
N VAL A 137 -6.10 -4.15 14.98
CA VAL A 137 -6.02 -2.86 14.29
C VAL A 137 -6.31 -1.67 15.21
N VAL A 138 -7.03 -1.84 16.30
CA VAL A 138 -7.25 -0.80 17.32
C VAL A 138 -5.92 -0.42 17.99
N ASP A 139 -5.10 -1.43 18.31
CA ASP A 139 -3.77 -1.19 18.85
C ASP A 139 -2.87 -0.50 17.81
N CYS A 140 -3.03 -0.84 16.53
CA CYS A 140 -2.36 -0.10 15.44
C CYS A 140 -2.80 1.36 15.38
N CYS A 141 -4.09 1.67 15.61
CA CYS A 141 -4.59 3.05 15.69
C CYS A 141 -3.89 3.83 16.81
N ARG A 142 -3.78 3.27 18.00
CA ARG A 142 -3.09 3.89 19.14
C ARG A 142 -1.62 4.18 18.83
N VAL A 143 -0.93 3.25 18.18
CA VAL A 143 0.46 3.45 17.74
C VAL A 143 0.55 4.49 16.61
N ALA A 144 -0.39 4.51 15.67
CA ALA A 144 -0.44 5.51 14.60
C ALA A 144 -0.63 6.94 15.15
N LEU A 145 -1.45 7.11 16.18
CA LEU A 145 -1.63 8.41 16.86
C LEU A 145 -0.35 8.89 17.53
N ARG A 146 0.41 7.99 18.16
CA ARG A 146 1.73 8.33 18.73
C ARG A 146 2.74 8.71 17.63
N LEU A 147 2.71 8.03 16.49
CA LEU A 147 3.53 8.43 15.33
C LEU A 147 3.15 9.83 14.84
N ARG A 148 1.85 10.11 14.72
CA ARG A 148 1.36 11.44 14.31
C ARG A 148 1.85 12.54 15.26
N GLU A 149 1.70 12.33 16.57
CA GLU A 149 2.18 13.26 17.59
C GLU A 149 3.70 13.48 17.48
N LEU A 150 4.46 12.38 17.37
CA LEU A 150 5.90 12.44 17.22
C LEU A 150 6.31 13.24 15.98
N PHE A 151 5.68 12.99 14.82
CA PHE A 151 5.98 13.71 13.59
C PHE A 151 5.58 15.17 13.67
N ALA A 152 4.45 15.50 14.29
CA ALA A 152 4.04 16.88 14.53
C ALA A 152 5.08 17.65 15.35
N ASN A 153 5.71 17.03 16.34
CA ASN A 153 6.81 17.63 17.11
C ASN A 153 8.07 17.91 16.28
N PHE A 154 8.24 17.22 15.15
CA PHE A 154 9.29 17.47 14.16
C PHE A 154 8.84 18.43 13.04
N GLY A 155 7.61 18.92 13.08
CA GLY A 155 7.04 19.72 12.01
C GLY A 155 6.72 18.94 10.74
N LEU A 156 6.56 17.63 10.85
CA LEU A 156 6.23 16.74 9.75
C LEU A 156 4.75 16.36 9.75
N GLU A 157 4.12 16.44 8.59
CA GLU A 157 2.79 15.89 8.35
C GLU A 157 2.88 14.42 7.94
N CYS A 158 1.90 13.64 8.35
CA CYS A 158 1.79 12.22 7.98
C CYS A 158 0.33 11.83 7.73
N PHE A 159 0.16 10.73 7.01
CA PHE A 159 -1.14 10.26 6.55
C PHE A 159 -1.28 8.77 6.84
N ALA A 160 -2.46 8.38 7.32
CA ALA A 160 -2.76 7.00 7.66
C ALA A 160 -3.63 6.34 6.60
N LYS A 161 -3.42 5.05 6.39
CA LYS A 161 -4.32 4.19 5.63
C LYS A 161 -4.39 2.80 6.23
N THR A 162 -5.51 2.10 6.02
CA THR A 162 -5.58 0.68 6.36
C THR A 162 -4.62 -0.11 5.47
N SER A 163 -4.07 -1.20 5.96
CA SER A 163 -3.38 -2.15 5.09
C SER A 163 -4.37 -2.93 4.20
N GLY A 164 -5.68 -2.76 4.41
CA GLY A 164 -6.74 -3.59 3.83
C GLY A 164 -6.70 -5.05 4.31
N SER A 165 -5.96 -5.31 5.39
CA SER A 165 -5.80 -6.62 6.01
C SER A 165 -5.96 -6.53 7.52
N LYS A 166 -4.87 -6.54 8.28
CA LYS A 166 -4.91 -6.61 9.75
C LYS A 166 -4.48 -5.32 10.43
N GLY A 167 -3.71 -4.48 9.77
CA GLY A 167 -3.05 -3.35 10.39
C GLY A 167 -3.23 -2.06 9.62
N LEU A 168 -2.45 -1.08 10.01
CA LEU A 168 -2.40 0.26 9.41
C LEU A 168 -1.03 0.54 8.81
N GLN A 169 -0.98 1.54 7.95
CA GLN A 169 0.26 2.12 7.47
C GLN A 169 0.24 3.64 7.67
N VAL A 170 1.35 4.19 8.13
CA VAL A 170 1.54 5.64 8.26
C VAL A 170 2.63 6.07 7.29
N TYR A 171 2.34 7.08 6.49
CA TYR A 171 3.21 7.62 5.46
C TYR A 171 3.58 9.06 5.78
N VAL A 172 4.88 9.35 5.77
CA VAL A 172 5.41 10.72 5.84
C VAL A 172 5.88 11.07 4.43
N PRO A 173 5.19 11.98 3.72
CA PRO A 173 5.63 12.44 2.39
C PRO A 173 6.96 13.19 2.51
N LEU A 174 7.83 12.98 1.52
CA LEU A 174 9.11 13.66 1.39
C LEU A 174 9.20 14.42 0.06
N ASN A 175 8.99 13.71 -1.05
CA ASN A 175 9.04 14.19 -2.45
C ASN A 175 10.31 14.99 -2.83
N GLY A 176 11.23 15.12 -1.90
CA GLY A 176 12.45 15.91 -1.97
C GLY A 176 13.71 15.12 -2.36
N LYS A 177 14.82 15.40 -1.67
CA LYS A 177 16.17 14.90 -1.98
C LYS A 177 16.61 13.71 -1.12
N ALA A 178 15.81 13.32 -0.13
CA ALA A 178 16.14 12.24 0.79
C ALA A 178 16.44 10.93 0.06
N ARG A 179 17.36 10.15 0.60
CA ARG A 179 17.79 8.85 0.07
C ARG A 179 17.46 7.73 1.06
N TYR A 180 17.46 6.48 0.59
CA TYR A 180 17.19 5.32 1.45
C TYR A 180 18.20 5.19 2.60
N GLU A 181 19.43 5.65 2.41
CA GLU A 181 20.48 5.70 3.44
C GLU A 181 20.12 6.64 4.60
N GLN A 182 19.18 7.56 4.39
CA GLN A 182 18.64 8.48 5.41
C GLN A 182 17.30 7.99 5.94
N THR A 183 16.36 7.62 5.04
CA THR A 183 14.98 7.26 5.41
C THR A 183 14.91 5.97 6.23
N LYS A 184 15.74 4.97 5.89
CA LYS A 184 15.74 3.68 6.60
C LYS A 184 16.27 3.78 8.04
N PRO A 185 17.42 4.43 8.31
CA PRO A 185 17.87 4.69 9.68
C PRO A 185 16.89 5.55 10.47
N PHE A 186 16.32 6.60 9.86
CA PHE A 186 15.29 7.42 10.48
C PHE A 186 14.10 6.57 10.93
N ALA A 187 13.51 5.80 10.02
CA ALA A 187 12.38 4.94 10.35
C ALA A 187 12.70 3.92 11.44
N HIS A 188 13.93 3.38 11.44
CA HIS A 188 14.39 2.48 12.48
C HIS A 188 14.55 3.17 13.84
N ALA A 189 15.08 4.39 13.87
CA ALA A 189 15.21 5.17 15.09
C ALA A 189 13.84 5.50 15.70
N VAL A 190 12.87 5.91 14.86
CA VAL A 190 11.49 6.14 15.27
C VAL A 190 10.85 4.88 15.87
N ALA A 191 10.98 3.73 15.18
CA ALA A 191 10.44 2.47 15.67
C ALA A 191 11.04 2.06 17.04
N LYS A 192 12.36 2.25 17.22
CA LYS A 192 13.04 2.00 18.50
C LYS A 192 12.59 2.96 19.62
N LEU A 193 12.35 4.23 19.25
CA LEU A 193 11.86 5.21 20.21
C LEU A 193 10.47 4.81 20.75
N LEU A 194 9.56 4.41 19.85
CA LEU A 194 8.23 3.93 20.24
C LEU A 194 8.31 2.66 21.10
N GLU A 195 9.17 1.69 20.73
CA GLU A 195 9.39 0.48 21.53
C GLU A 195 9.94 0.84 22.94
N LYS A 196 10.85 1.81 23.04
CA LYS A 196 11.39 2.27 24.34
C LYS A 196 10.33 2.95 25.20
N GLN A 197 9.44 3.74 24.60
CA GLN A 197 8.37 4.44 25.31
C GLN A 197 7.24 3.49 25.75
N SER A 198 6.98 2.43 24.99
CA SER A 198 5.87 1.50 25.22
C SER A 198 6.27 0.06 24.93
N PRO A 199 7.20 -0.52 25.69
CA PRO A 199 7.78 -1.84 25.41
C PRO A 199 6.77 -3.00 25.49
N ASP A 200 5.65 -2.80 26.16
CA ASP A 200 4.59 -3.80 26.29
C ASP A 200 3.59 -3.77 25.11
N GLU A 201 3.56 -2.69 24.34
CA GLU A 201 2.62 -2.48 23.25
C GLU A 201 3.30 -2.48 21.87
N VAL A 202 4.57 -2.11 21.79
CA VAL A 202 5.31 -1.92 20.55
C VAL A 202 6.54 -2.81 20.48
N VAL A 203 6.86 -3.30 19.29
CA VAL A 203 8.11 -4.00 18.98
C VAL A 203 8.68 -3.51 17.66
N SER A 204 9.99 -3.22 17.63
CA SER A 204 10.73 -2.84 16.41
C SER A 204 11.53 -3.99 15.79
N LYS A 205 11.58 -5.14 16.47
CA LYS A 205 12.35 -6.32 16.08
C LYS A 205 11.54 -7.24 15.19
N MET A 206 12.15 -7.76 14.12
CA MET A 206 11.47 -8.58 13.11
C MET A 206 11.05 -9.97 13.60
N LYS A 207 11.60 -10.48 14.72
CA LYS A 207 11.29 -11.81 15.24
C LYS A 207 9.82 -11.95 15.61
N LYS A 208 9.14 -12.92 15.01
CA LYS A 208 7.68 -13.14 15.21
C LYS A 208 7.32 -13.46 16.66
N GLU A 209 8.18 -14.16 17.37
CA GLU A 209 7.97 -14.56 18.77
C GLU A 209 7.84 -13.36 19.70
N LEU A 210 8.40 -12.20 19.33
CA LEU A 210 8.36 -10.97 20.12
C LEU A 210 7.08 -10.14 19.87
N ARG A 211 6.27 -10.50 18.88
CA ARG A 211 5.11 -9.70 18.44
C ARG A 211 3.81 -10.03 19.17
N LYS A 212 3.79 -11.10 19.99
CA LYS A 212 2.57 -11.53 20.70
C LYS A 212 2.03 -10.39 21.57
N GLY A 213 0.79 -9.96 21.30
CA GLY A 213 0.12 -8.88 22.01
C GLY A 213 0.70 -7.48 21.75
N LYS A 214 1.52 -7.30 20.71
CA LYS A 214 2.19 -6.02 20.39
C LYS A 214 2.00 -5.66 18.94
N VAL A 215 2.15 -4.39 18.64
CA VAL A 215 2.23 -3.88 17.27
C VAL A 215 3.70 -3.86 16.83
N PHE A 216 3.99 -4.59 15.76
CA PHE A 216 5.30 -4.50 15.11
C PHE A 216 5.31 -3.29 14.18
N VAL A 217 6.20 -2.35 14.45
CA VAL A 217 6.46 -1.20 13.60
C VAL A 217 7.52 -1.61 12.57
N ASP A 218 7.06 -2.04 11.38
CA ASP A 218 7.97 -2.45 10.30
C ASP A 218 8.54 -1.24 9.57
N TRP A 219 9.69 -0.80 10.03
CA TRP A 219 10.52 0.25 9.45
C TRP A 219 11.31 -0.24 8.22
N SER A 220 11.43 -1.55 8.04
CA SER A 220 12.28 -2.15 7.01
C SER A 220 11.70 -2.01 5.59
N GLN A 221 10.45 -1.55 5.48
CA GLN A 221 9.85 -1.22 4.18
C GLN A 221 10.59 -0.07 3.47
N ASN A 222 11.31 0.76 4.22
CA ASN A 222 12.10 1.88 3.68
C ASN A 222 13.43 1.39 3.07
N ASP A 223 13.31 0.57 2.06
CA ASP A 223 14.44 -0.06 1.36
C ASP A 223 14.15 -0.08 -0.15
N ARG A 224 15.20 0.20 -0.94
CA ARG A 224 15.12 0.24 -2.40
C ARG A 224 14.57 -1.05 -3.03
N ALA A 225 14.85 -2.19 -2.41
CA ALA A 225 14.45 -3.51 -2.90
C ALA A 225 13.03 -3.92 -2.46
N LYS A 226 12.37 -3.10 -1.60
CA LYS A 226 11.05 -3.40 -1.06
C LYS A 226 9.95 -2.58 -1.71
N THR A 227 8.74 -3.10 -1.56
CA THR A 227 7.50 -2.49 -2.04
C THR A 227 6.45 -2.57 -0.94
N THR A 228 5.51 -1.65 -0.92
CA THR A 228 4.35 -1.67 -0.03
C THR A 228 3.06 -1.77 -0.84
N VAL A 229 1.98 -2.25 -0.22
CA VAL A 229 0.69 -2.26 -0.89
C VAL A 229 0.26 -0.83 -1.21
N SER A 230 -0.16 -0.59 -2.45
CA SER A 230 -0.66 0.72 -2.88
C SER A 230 -1.93 1.08 -2.12
N VAL A 231 -2.11 2.39 -1.89
CA VAL A 231 -3.44 2.93 -1.57
C VAL A 231 -4.43 2.49 -2.64
N TYR A 232 -5.66 2.18 -2.22
CA TYR A 232 -6.76 1.68 -3.06
C TYR A 232 -6.54 0.29 -3.68
N SER A 233 -5.42 -0.38 -3.44
CA SER A 233 -5.22 -1.75 -3.90
C SER A 233 -6.11 -2.73 -3.15
N LEU A 234 -6.79 -3.62 -3.89
CA LEU A 234 -7.46 -4.78 -3.30
C LEU A 234 -6.47 -5.64 -2.52
N ARG A 235 -6.99 -6.41 -1.58
CA ARG A 235 -6.26 -7.41 -0.80
C ARG A 235 -6.87 -8.78 -0.99
N ALA A 236 -6.00 -9.77 -1.10
CA ALA A 236 -6.42 -11.16 -1.19
C ALA A 236 -6.74 -11.71 0.21
N ARG A 237 -7.93 -11.42 0.67
CA ARG A 237 -8.54 -11.90 1.91
C ARG A 237 -9.83 -12.65 1.57
N GLU A 238 -10.54 -13.10 2.57
CA GLU A 238 -11.86 -13.75 2.40
C GLU A 238 -12.83 -12.83 1.66
N GLN A 239 -12.77 -11.53 1.95
CA GLN A 239 -13.56 -10.48 1.31
C GLN A 239 -12.67 -9.56 0.48
N PRO A 240 -13.21 -8.88 -0.56
CA PRO A 240 -12.47 -7.97 -1.43
C PRO A 240 -12.23 -6.62 -0.75
N THR A 241 -11.51 -6.65 0.39
CA THR A 241 -11.08 -5.45 1.09
C THR A 241 -10.00 -4.72 0.30
N ALA A 242 -9.86 -3.41 0.54
CA ALA A 242 -8.81 -2.60 -0.06
C ALA A 242 -8.04 -1.78 0.99
N SER A 243 -6.80 -1.43 0.63
CA SER A 243 -5.98 -0.51 1.41
C SER A 243 -6.54 0.90 1.25
N THR A 244 -7.10 1.48 2.30
CA THR A 244 -7.97 2.67 2.24
C THR A 244 -7.41 3.79 3.11
N PRO A 245 -7.28 5.03 2.61
CA PRO A 245 -6.86 6.16 3.41
C PRO A 245 -7.90 6.51 4.47
N LEU A 246 -7.39 6.97 5.60
CA LEU A 246 -8.19 7.32 6.78
C LEU A 246 -8.06 8.80 7.13
N LEU A 247 -9.15 9.39 7.60
CA LEU A 247 -9.09 10.62 8.36
C LEU A 247 -8.50 10.33 9.74
N TRP A 248 -7.72 11.25 10.28
CA TRP A 248 -7.18 11.08 11.63
C TRP A 248 -8.28 10.96 12.71
N ALA A 249 -9.42 11.62 12.50
CA ALA A 249 -10.58 11.49 13.39
C ALA A 249 -11.13 10.05 13.45
N GLU A 250 -11.06 9.28 12.35
CA GLU A 250 -11.46 7.86 12.34
C GLU A 250 -10.46 7.01 13.11
N VAL A 251 -9.16 7.31 13.00
CA VAL A 251 -8.10 6.63 13.75
C VAL A 251 -8.24 6.92 15.26
N GLU A 252 -8.55 8.16 15.63
CA GLU A 252 -8.84 8.59 17.01
C GLU A 252 -10.06 7.84 17.54
N ALA A 253 -11.19 7.89 16.83
CA ALA A 253 -12.41 7.23 17.24
C ALA A 253 -12.23 5.71 17.45
N ALA A 254 -11.52 5.02 16.54
CA ALA A 254 -11.25 3.58 16.68
C ALA A 254 -10.32 3.30 17.87
N GLY A 255 -9.29 4.12 18.08
CA GLY A 255 -8.35 3.99 19.19
C GLY A 255 -9.02 4.17 20.55
N GLU A 256 -10.02 5.05 20.66
CA GLU A 256 -10.78 5.36 21.86
C GLU A 256 -11.91 4.36 22.12
N SER A 257 -12.73 4.05 21.10
CA SER A 257 -13.88 3.15 21.23
C SER A 257 -13.47 1.69 21.46
N GLY A 258 -12.29 1.31 21.02
CA GLY A 258 -11.82 -0.08 21.07
C GLY A 258 -12.48 -0.98 20.02
N THR A 259 -13.13 -0.41 18.99
CA THR A 259 -13.74 -1.13 17.89
C THR A 259 -13.10 -0.73 16.56
N ALA A 260 -13.01 -1.66 15.64
CA ALA A 260 -12.33 -1.49 14.37
C ALA A 260 -13.19 -1.92 13.15
N GLU A 261 -14.45 -2.21 13.37
CA GLU A 261 -15.37 -2.63 12.30
C GLU A 261 -15.47 -1.57 11.21
N ASP A 262 -15.49 -0.29 11.60
CA ASP A 262 -15.56 0.87 10.71
C ASP A 262 -14.28 1.11 9.89
N LEU A 263 -13.18 0.39 10.18
CA LEU A 263 -11.92 0.51 9.44
C LEU A 263 -11.72 -0.61 8.39
N ARG A 264 -12.77 -1.35 8.10
CA ARG A 264 -12.74 -2.41 7.09
C ARG A 264 -13.53 -1.98 5.86
N PHE A 265 -12.83 -1.66 4.79
CA PHE A 265 -13.43 -1.18 3.55
C PHE A 265 -13.33 -2.22 2.45
N GLU A 266 -14.47 -2.69 1.96
CA GLU A 266 -14.58 -3.49 0.76
C GLU A 266 -14.61 -2.61 -0.49
N ALA A 267 -14.46 -3.21 -1.67
CA ALA A 267 -14.37 -2.51 -2.95
C ALA A 267 -15.48 -1.46 -3.17
N GLY A 268 -16.74 -1.78 -2.84
CA GLY A 268 -17.88 -0.86 -2.95
C GLY A 268 -17.74 0.36 -2.04
N ALA A 269 -17.47 0.12 -0.76
CA ALA A 269 -17.30 1.16 0.25
C ALA A 269 -16.14 2.13 -0.07
N VAL A 270 -15.05 1.61 -0.67
CA VAL A 270 -13.94 2.47 -1.12
C VAL A 270 -14.40 3.44 -2.21
N LEU A 271 -15.18 2.97 -3.19
CA LEU A 271 -15.69 3.82 -4.28
C LEU A 271 -16.67 4.89 -3.75
N GLU A 272 -17.52 4.54 -2.79
CA GLU A 272 -18.41 5.49 -2.11
C GLU A 272 -17.60 6.55 -1.36
N ARG A 273 -16.59 6.11 -0.60
CA ARG A 273 -15.70 6.98 0.15
C ARG A 273 -14.94 7.98 -0.75
N ILE A 274 -14.45 7.53 -1.90
CA ILE A 274 -13.82 8.42 -2.90
C ILE A 274 -14.83 9.43 -3.43
N SER A 275 -16.07 9.01 -3.68
CA SER A 275 -17.12 9.94 -4.13
C SER A 275 -17.46 11.00 -3.09
N GLU A 276 -17.37 10.67 -1.80
CA GLU A 276 -17.69 11.57 -0.69
C GLU A 276 -16.54 12.52 -0.34
N HIS A 277 -15.32 11.98 -0.27
CA HIS A 277 -14.16 12.69 0.27
C HIS A 277 -13.08 13.01 -0.76
N GLY A 278 -13.19 12.50 -1.99
CA GLY A 278 -12.10 12.58 -2.96
C GLY A 278 -10.92 11.69 -2.58
N ASP A 279 -9.74 12.06 -3.06
CA ASP A 279 -8.50 11.38 -2.72
C ASP A 279 -7.89 11.90 -1.40
N LEU A 280 -8.23 11.27 -0.29
CA LEU A 280 -7.66 11.58 1.02
C LEU A 280 -6.14 11.36 1.11
N PHE A 281 -5.56 10.68 0.13
CA PHE A 281 -4.13 10.40 0.10
C PHE A 281 -3.35 11.29 -0.89
N ALA A 282 -4.03 12.19 -1.60
CA ALA A 282 -3.42 13.13 -2.56
C ALA A 282 -2.25 13.94 -1.95
N PRO A 283 -2.32 14.43 -0.69
CA PRO A 283 -1.22 15.20 -0.11
C PRO A 283 0.11 14.42 -0.05
N VAL A 284 0.06 13.08 -0.02
CA VAL A 284 1.27 12.23 -0.03
C VAL A 284 2.07 12.38 -1.33
N LEU A 285 1.41 12.76 -2.43
CA LEU A 285 2.06 12.99 -3.72
C LEU A 285 2.69 14.38 -3.84
N GLU A 286 2.21 15.35 -3.07
CA GLU A 286 2.48 16.79 -3.28
C GLU A 286 3.39 17.39 -2.23
N LEU A 287 3.22 16.98 -0.95
CA LEU A 287 3.97 17.59 0.14
C LEU A 287 5.47 17.25 0.05
N GLU A 288 6.29 18.31 0.01
CA GLU A 288 7.73 18.22 0.13
C GLU A 288 8.15 18.53 1.56
N GLN A 289 8.81 17.59 2.20
CA GLN A 289 9.28 17.70 3.57
C GLN A 289 10.70 17.14 3.69
N ASP A 290 11.51 17.79 4.53
CA ASP A 290 12.85 17.32 4.85
C ASP A 290 12.85 16.51 6.15
N LEU A 291 13.64 15.45 6.19
CA LEU A 291 13.84 14.69 7.42
C LEU A 291 14.62 15.53 8.43
N PRO A 292 14.24 15.50 9.72
CA PRO A 292 15.03 16.15 10.76
C PRO A 292 16.39 15.43 10.91
N ASP A 293 17.41 16.18 11.31
CA ASP A 293 18.67 15.63 11.76
C ASP A 293 18.43 14.89 13.10
N LEU A 294 18.78 13.58 13.15
CA LEU A 294 18.65 12.72 14.34
C LEU A 294 19.99 12.52 15.03
#